data_618392ee50793a889ebfcb01b5e30e4c
#
_entry.id   618392ee50793a889ebfcb01b5e30e4c
#
_cell.length_a   1.000
_cell.length_b   1.000
_cell.length_c   1.000
_cell.angle_alpha   90.00
_cell.angle_beta   90.00
_cell.angle_gamma   90.00
#
_symmetry.space_group_name_H-M   'P 1'
#
loop_
_entity.id
_entity.type
_entity.pdbx_description
1 polymer ?
#
loop_
_entity_poly.entity_id
_entity_poly.type
_entity_poly.pdbx_seq_one_letter_code
_entity_poly.pdbx_strand_id
1 'polypeptide(L)'
;ILGSFPSVKSREVGFFYGHKQNRFWKVMAAVFNDKIPESTEEKKAFLHKNHIALWDVIASCEIKGSSDSSIKNVKANDLSLILNNSNVEHIYVNGKTAEKMYNKYIFPTLQRKCTVLPSTSPANAAWDLNKLIEEGKETINSGKQAENGR
;
A
#
# COMPACT_ATOMS: atom_id res chain seq x y z
N ILE A 1 0.06 -4.43 -2.32
CA ILE A 1 0.26 -3.00 -2.08
C ILE A 1 0.93 -2.83 -0.73
N LEU A 2 2.01 -2.07 -0.68
CA LEU A 2 2.79 -1.85 0.54
C LEU A 2 2.64 -0.41 1.03
N GLY A 3 2.36 -0.24 2.33
CA GLY A 3 2.54 1.02 3.02
C GLY A 3 3.96 1.13 3.57
N SER A 4 4.29 2.27 4.17
CA SER A 4 5.60 2.45 4.81
C SER A 4 5.64 1.72 6.16
N PHE A 5 4.80 2.11 7.09
CA PHE A 5 4.58 1.46 8.39
C PHE A 5 3.18 1.80 8.88
N PRO A 6 2.57 0.99 9.78
CA PRO A 6 1.21 1.24 10.23
C PRO A 6 1.10 2.54 11.02
N SER A 7 0.07 3.33 10.75
CA SER A 7 -0.23 4.52 11.55
C SER A 7 -0.72 4.12 12.94
N VAL A 8 -0.67 5.06 13.89
CA VAL A 8 -1.21 4.83 15.24
C VAL A 8 -2.69 4.44 15.16
N LYS A 9 -3.48 5.13 14.34
CA LYS A 9 -4.91 4.82 14.16
C LYS A 9 -5.16 3.45 13.55
N SER A 10 -4.35 3.02 12.57
CA SER A 10 -4.48 1.68 12.00
C SER A 10 -4.18 0.61 13.04
N ARG A 11 -3.20 0.84 13.92
CA ARG A 11 -2.90 -0.09 15.00
C ARG A 11 -4.03 -0.15 16.04
N GLU A 12 -4.66 0.98 16.36
CA GLU A 12 -5.81 1.04 17.28
C GLU A 12 -7.02 0.29 16.72
N VAL A 13 -7.31 0.50 15.43
CA VAL A 13 -8.42 -0.19 14.72
C VAL A 13 -8.08 -1.66 14.45
N GLY A 14 -6.79 -2.00 14.35
CA GLY A 14 -6.35 -3.36 14.12
C GLY A 14 -6.37 -3.80 12.66
N PHE A 15 -6.46 -2.84 11.70
CA PHE A 15 -6.41 -3.20 10.28
C PHE A 15 -5.79 -2.06 9.46
N PHE A 16 -5.32 -2.41 8.24
CA PHE A 16 -4.64 -1.48 7.34
C PHE A 16 -5.53 -0.30 6.96
N TYR A 17 -4.94 0.88 6.91
CA TYR A 17 -5.61 2.12 6.50
C TYR A 17 -6.90 2.38 7.29
N GLY A 18 -6.83 2.11 8.61
CA GLY A 18 -7.98 2.25 9.50
C GLY A 18 -8.35 3.68 9.88
N HIS A 19 -7.47 4.66 9.61
CA HIS A 19 -7.77 6.07 9.89
C HIS A 19 -8.91 6.54 8.99
N LYS A 20 -9.93 7.17 9.59
CA LYS A 20 -11.14 7.59 8.88
C LYS A 20 -10.89 8.52 7.70
N GLN A 21 -9.85 9.35 7.79
CA GLN A 21 -9.51 10.31 6.74
C GLN A 21 -8.62 9.71 5.67
N ASN A 22 -8.12 8.48 5.83
CA ASN A 22 -7.35 7.84 4.79
C ASN A 22 -8.29 7.39 3.66
N ARG A 23 -7.93 7.72 2.43
CA ARG A 23 -8.77 7.52 1.26
C ARG A 23 -8.55 6.17 0.57
N PHE A 24 -7.72 5.30 1.14
CA PHE A 24 -7.30 4.04 0.49
C PHE A 24 -8.50 3.19 0.04
N TRP A 25 -9.42 2.90 0.95
CA TRP A 25 -10.56 2.02 0.65
C TRP A 25 -11.52 2.62 -0.38
N LYS A 26 -11.72 3.96 -0.35
CA LYS A 26 -12.52 4.67 -1.35
C LYS A 26 -11.88 4.59 -2.73
N VAL A 27 -10.56 4.79 -2.79
CA VAL A 27 -9.80 4.73 -4.05
C VAL A 27 -9.86 3.32 -4.63
N MET A 28 -9.56 2.31 -3.81
CA MET A 28 -9.55 0.92 -4.29
C MET A 28 -10.94 0.46 -4.75
N ALA A 29 -11.99 0.82 -4.03
CA ALA A 29 -13.35 0.50 -4.41
C ALA A 29 -13.70 1.08 -5.80
N ALA A 30 -13.30 2.31 -6.07
CA ALA A 30 -13.51 2.94 -7.38
C ALA A 30 -12.65 2.31 -8.47
N VAL A 31 -11.39 2.00 -8.17
CA VAL A 31 -10.47 1.36 -9.14
C VAL A 31 -10.99 -0.01 -9.59
N PHE A 32 -11.51 -0.80 -8.65
CA PHE A 32 -12.03 -2.15 -8.93
C PHE A 32 -13.53 -2.19 -9.18
N ASN A 33 -14.18 -1.03 -9.26
CA ASN A 33 -15.62 -0.90 -9.50
C ASN A 33 -16.44 -1.76 -8.52
N ASP A 34 -16.15 -1.63 -7.26
CA ASP A 34 -16.74 -2.39 -6.17
C ASP A 34 -17.26 -1.47 -5.07
N LYS A 35 -18.02 -2.02 -4.14
CA LYS A 35 -18.55 -1.29 -3.00
C LYS A 35 -17.43 -0.98 -1.99
N ILE A 36 -17.51 0.19 -1.34
CA ILE A 36 -16.55 0.57 -0.31
C ILE A 36 -16.72 -0.34 0.91
N PRO A 37 -15.70 -1.10 1.29
CA PRO A 37 -15.79 -1.95 2.48
C PRO A 37 -15.69 -1.10 3.75
N GLU A 38 -16.52 -1.40 4.75
CA GLU A 38 -16.57 -0.62 5.99
C GLU A 38 -16.03 -1.40 7.19
N SER A 39 -16.42 -2.66 7.34
CA SER A 39 -15.93 -3.50 8.44
C SER A 39 -14.63 -4.20 8.09
N THR A 40 -13.91 -4.69 9.10
CA THR A 40 -12.71 -5.50 8.90
C THR A 40 -13.00 -6.73 8.04
N GLU A 41 -14.12 -7.39 8.27
CA GLU A 41 -14.52 -8.57 7.50
C GLU A 41 -14.81 -8.21 6.04
N GLU A 42 -15.48 -7.08 5.79
CA GLU A 42 -15.73 -6.59 4.44
C GLU A 42 -14.43 -6.23 3.73
N LYS A 43 -13.48 -5.63 4.45
CA LYS A 43 -12.16 -5.27 3.91
C LYS A 43 -11.37 -6.51 3.50
N LYS A 44 -11.37 -7.55 4.33
CA LYS A 44 -10.73 -8.82 4.00
C LYS A 44 -11.35 -9.47 2.78
N ALA A 45 -12.68 -9.50 2.70
CA ALA A 45 -13.41 -10.05 1.56
C ALA A 45 -13.11 -9.27 0.28
N PHE A 46 -13.05 -7.94 0.36
CA PHE A 46 -12.70 -7.07 -0.76
C PHE A 46 -11.31 -7.39 -1.31
N LEU A 47 -10.32 -7.53 -0.44
CA LEU A 47 -8.95 -7.83 -0.83
C LEU A 47 -8.86 -9.20 -1.51
N HIS A 48 -9.52 -10.19 -0.95
CA HIS A 48 -9.54 -11.54 -1.50
C HIS A 48 -10.21 -11.58 -2.88
N LYS A 49 -11.37 -10.95 -3.00
CA LYS A 49 -12.13 -10.89 -4.25
C LYS A 49 -11.34 -10.22 -5.37
N ASN A 50 -10.60 -9.16 -5.07
CA ASN A 50 -9.86 -8.37 -6.05
C ASN A 50 -8.39 -8.78 -6.18
N HIS A 51 -8.00 -9.87 -5.55
CA HIS A 51 -6.63 -10.42 -5.60
C HIS A 51 -5.57 -9.43 -5.14
N ILE A 52 -5.83 -8.76 -4.02
CA ILE A 52 -4.91 -7.77 -3.43
C ILE A 52 -4.33 -8.32 -2.13
N ALA A 53 -3.02 -8.24 -1.98
CA ALA A 53 -2.35 -8.46 -0.71
C ALA A 53 -1.87 -7.11 -0.17
N LEU A 54 -2.03 -6.89 1.12
CA LEU A 54 -1.57 -5.68 1.80
C LEU A 54 -0.52 -6.01 2.84
N TRP A 55 0.51 -5.19 2.93
CA TRP A 55 1.49 -5.23 3.99
C TRP A 55 2.20 -3.87 4.08
N ASP A 56 3.22 -3.80 4.93
CA ASP A 56 4.06 -2.62 5.07
C ASP A 56 5.51 -2.98 4.76
N VAL A 57 6.28 -1.99 4.29
CA VAL A 57 7.71 -2.14 4.04
C VAL A 57 8.44 -2.38 5.36
N ILE A 58 8.08 -1.65 6.40
CA ILE A 58 8.76 -1.63 7.68
C ILE A 58 8.01 -2.51 8.70
N ALA A 59 8.71 -3.48 9.28
CA ALA A 59 8.16 -4.33 10.34
C ALA A 59 8.22 -3.62 11.69
N SER A 60 9.35 -2.96 11.97
CA SER A 60 9.56 -2.22 13.21
C SER A 60 10.56 -1.10 12.99
N CYS A 61 10.39 -0.01 13.71
CA CYS A 61 11.32 1.11 13.71
C CYS A 61 11.09 1.94 14.96
N GLU A 62 12.04 2.81 15.26
CA GLU A 62 11.90 3.80 16.32
C GLU A 62 11.56 5.14 15.67
N ILE A 63 10.45 5.73 16.10
CA ILE A 63 10.01 7.05 15.64
C ILE A 63 9.78 7.94 16.83
N LYS A 64 10.33 9.16 16.76
CA LYS A 64 10.06 10.22 17.74
C LYS A 64 8.91 11.06 17.20
N GLY A 65 7.68 10.76 17.67
CA GLY A 65 6.46 11.38 17.14
C GLY A 65 6.01 10.70 15.85
N SER A 66 5.42 11.47 14.93
CA SER A 66 4.89 10.97 13.65
C SER A 66 5.73 11.40 12.44
N SER A 67 6.92 11.91 12.66
CA SER A 67 7.79 12.41 11.59
C SER A 67 8.59 11.28 10.94
N ASP A 68 8.50 11.18 9.62
CA ASP A 68 9.28 10.21 8.84
C ASP A 68 10.80 10.45 8.97
N SER A 69 11.22 11.69 9.21
CA SER A 69 12.63 12.05 9.37
C SER A 69 13.24 11.53 10.67
N SER A 70 12.42 11.14 11.66
CA SER A 70 12.90 10.63 12.94
C SER A 70 12.96 9.11 13.00
N ILE A 71 12.74 8.41 11.89
CA ILE A 71 12.77 6.95 11.82
C ILE A 71 14.20 6.43 12.04
N LYS A 72 14.36 5.55 13.03
CA LYS A 72 15.64 4.92 13.39
C LYS A 72 15.45 3.42 13.65
N ASN A 73 16.55 2.68 13.59
CA ASN A 73 16.56 1.23 13.90
C ASN A 73 15.51 0.47 13.09
N VAL A 74 15.50 0.71 11.79
CA VAL A 74 14.51 0.15 10.86
C VAL A 74 14.75 -1.34 10.66
N LYS A 75 13.66 -2.11 10.79
CA LYS A 75 13.64 -3.52 10.44
C LYS A 75 12.57 -3.73 9.37
N ALA A 76 12.99 -4.10 8.18
CA ALA A 76 12.07 -4.32 7.07
C ALA A 76 11.36 -5.65 7.16
N ASN A 77 10.15 -5.75 6.61
CA ASN A 77 9.45 -7.01 6.45
C ASN A 77 10.11 -7.87 5.37
N ASP A 78 10.07 -9.17 5.55
CA ASP A 78 10.57 -10.12 4.56
C ASP A 78 9.47 -10.47 3.56
N LEU A 79 9.48 -9.80 2.40
CA LEU A 79 8.47 -10.02 1.37
C LEU A 79 8.57 -11.38 0.71
N SER A 80 9.70 -12.09 0.85
CA SER A 80 9.82 -13.43 0.28
C SER A 80 8.77 -14.39 0.84
N LEU A 81 8.32 -14.16 2.08
CA LEU A 81 7.26 -14.96 2.70
C LEU A 81 5.96 -14.88 1.90
N ILE A 82 5.60 -13.70 1.41
CA ILE A 82 4.41 -13.52 0.58
C ILE A 82 4.66 -14.03 -0.84
N LEU A 83 5.77 -13.65 -1.43
CA LEU A 83 6.06 -13.97 -2.84
C LEU A 83 6.25 -15.47 -3.08
N ASN A 84 6.83 -16.19 -2.11
CA ASN A 84 7.03 -17.64 -2.23
C ASN A 84 5.76 -18.45 -1.97
N ASN A 85 4.77 -17.86 -1.31
CA ASN A 85 3.53 -18.54 -0.91
C ASN A 85 2.30 -18.03 -1.64
N SER A 86 2.47 -17.24 -2.70
CA SER A 86 1.36 -16.66 -3.46
C SER A 86 1.76 -16.42 -4.91
N ASN A 87 0.78 -16.08 -5.73
CA ASN A 87 0.98 -15.73 -7.14
C ASN A 87 1.07 -14.22 -7.36
N VAL A 88 1.59 -13.48 -6.40
CA VAL A 88 1.78 -12.03 -6.52
C VAL A 88 2.80 -11.74 -7.64
N GLU A 89 2.38 -10.96 -8.62
CA GLU A 89 3.21 -10.59 -9.78
C GLU A 89 3.68 -9.14 -9.74
N HIS A 90 2.85 -8.26 -9.21
CA HIS A 90 3.15 -6.83 -9.15
C HIS A 90 3.23 -6.33 -7.71
N ILE A 91 4.19 -5.43 -7.48
CA ILE A 91 4.39 -4.77 -6.19
C ILE A 91 4.10 -3.28 -6.38
N TYR A 92 3.09 -2.78 -5.66
CA TYR A 92 2.75 -1.36 -5.62
C TYR A 92 3.07 -0.82 -4.23
N VAL A 93 3.54 0.42 -4.18
CA VAL A 93 3.79 1.11 -2.91
C VAL A 93 2.91 2.35 -2.82
N ASN A 94 2.33 2.58 -1.66
CA ASN A 94 1.39 3.69 -1.43
C ASN A 94 2.15 4.93 -0.98
N GLY A 95 2.54 5.75 -1.94
CA GLY A 95 3.22 7.01 -1.72
C GLY A 95 4.74 6.95 -1.83
N LYS A 96 5.34 8.13 -1.91
CA LYS A 96 6.78 8.29 -2.12
C LYS A 96 7.62 7.85 -0.92
N THR A 97 7.12 7.98 0.30
CA THR A 97 7.82 7.52 1.49
C THR A 97 7.96 6.00 1.46
N ALA A 98 6.89 5.28 1.12
CA ALA A 98 6.92 3.84 0.98
C ALA A 98 7.87 3.41 -0.15
N GLU A 99 7.87 4.13 -1.26
CA GLU A 99 8.79 3.87 -2.38
C GLU A 99 10.25 4.02 -1.96
N LYS A 100 10.58 5.11 -1.27
CA LYS A 100 11.93 5.38 -0.78
C LYS A 100 12.40 4.27 0.16
N MET A 101 11.54 3.86 1.08
CA MET A 101 11.84 2.79 2.04
C MET A 101 11.98 1.43 1.36
N TYR A 102 11.13 1.13 0.38
CA TYR A 102 11.23 -0.09 -0.41
C TYR A 102 12.56 -0.17 -1.14
N ASN A 103 12.94 0.89 -1.82
CA ASN A 103 14.19 0.93 -2.58
C ASN A 103 15.42 0.84 -1.69
N LYS A 104 15.35 1.34 -0.48
CA LYS A 104 16.46 1.32 0.48
C LYS A 104 16.60 -0.01 1.21
N TYR A 105 15.49 -0.61 1.66
CA TYR A 105 15.51 -1.75 2.57
C TYR A 105 15.10 -3.08 1.98
N ILE A 106 14.33 -3.08 0.89
CA ILE A 106 13.80 -4.33 0.30
C ILE A 106 14.43 -4.62 -1.05
N PHE A 107 14.49 -3.64 -1.94
CA PHE A 107 14.99 -3.83 -3.31
C PHE A 107 16.40 -4.44 -3.36
N PRO A 108 17.37 -4.03 -2.52
CA PRO A 108 18.72 -4.61 -2.60
C PRO A 108 18.77 -6.13 -2.42
N THR A 109 17.86 -6.69 -1.63
CA THR A 109 17.79 -8.14 -1.40
C THR A 109 16.86 -8.82 -2.39
N LEU A 110 15.69 -8.24 -2.63
CA LEU A 110 14.63 -8.87 -3.43
C LEU A 110 14.85 -8.72 -4.93
N GLN A 111 15.47 -7.63 -5.38
CA GLN A 111 15.75 -7.32 -6.80
C GLN A 111 14.49 -7.23 -7.68
N ARG A 112 13.35 -6.89 -7.10
CA ARG A 112 12.09 -6.65 -7.82
C ARG A 112 11.70 -5.19 -7.67
N LYS A 113 11.42 -4.54 -8.80
CA LYS A 113 10.99 -3.14 -8.83
C LYS A 113 9.56 -3.02 -8.33
N CYS A 114 9.26 -1.91 -7.65
CA CYS A 114 7.90 -1.55 -7.27
C CYS A 114 7.39 -0.42 -8.17
N THR A 115 6.06 -0.27 -8.20
CA THR A 115 5.40 0.84 -8.87
C THR A 115 4.76 1.73 -7.80
N VAL A 116 5.05 3.04 -7.84
CA VAL A 116 4.51 3.96 -6.85
C VAL A 116 3.09 4.40 -7.23
N LEU A 117 2.20 4.37 -6.23
CA LEU A 117 0.87 4.98 -6.31
C LEU A 117 0.87 6.26 -5.49
N PRO A 118 0.09 7.28 -5.87
CA PRO A 118 0.00 8.48 -5.03
C PRO A 118 -0.55 8.13 -3.65
N SER A 119 0.01 8.75 -2.64
CA SER A 119 -0.38 8.45 -1.25
C SER A 119 -1.86 8.77 -1.01
N THR A 120 -2.56 7.83 -0.39
CA THR A 120 -3.95 8.01 0.04
C THR A 120 -4.08 8.72 1.39
N SER A 121 -2.96 9.00 2.03
CA SER A 121 -2.92 9.72 3.31
C SER A 121 -3.55 11.10 3.22
N PRO A 122 -4.29 11.55 4.25
CA PRO A 122 -4.79 12.93 4.29
C PRO A 122 -3.67 13.97 4.27
N ALA A 123 -2.46 13.61 4.64
CA ALA A 123 -1.28 14.49 4.54
C ALA A 123 -0.93 14.84 3.09
N ASN A 124 -1.35 14.03 2.11
CA ASN A 124 -1.18 14.30 0.69
C ASN A 124 -2.32 15.19 0.18
N ALA A 125 -2.45 16.39 0.73
CA ALA A 125 -3.58 17.28 0.50
C ALA A 125 -3.65 17.85 -0.92
N ALA A 126 -2.53 17.85 -1.66
CA ALA A 126 -2.50 18.32 -3.05
C ALA A 126 -3.27 17.39 -4.01
N TRP A 127 -3.52 16.15 -3.60
CA TRP A 127 -4.27 15.17 -4.39
C TRP A 127 -5.67 15.01 -3.83
N ASP A 128 -6.68 15.36 -4.62
CA ASP A 128 -8.06 15.09 -4.26
C ASP A 128 -8.45 13.64 -4.58
N LEU A 129 -9.62 13.23 -4.12
CA LEU A 129 -10.08 11.85 -4.29
C LEU A 129 -10.18 11.46 -5.78
N ASN A 130 -10.67 12.34 -6.63
CA ASN A 130 -10.82 12.04 -8.06
C ASN A 130 -9.48 11.82 -8.75
N LYS A 131 -8.48 12.63 -8.44
CA LYS A 131 -7.12 12.44 -8.96
C LYS A 131 -6.51 11.13 -8.51
N LEU A 132 -6.71 10.78 -7.24
CA LEU A 132 -6.22 9.50 -6.70
C LEU A 132 -6.85 8.32 -7.43
N ILE A 133 -8.16 8.39 -7.70
CA ILE A 133 -8.89 7.32 -8.40
C ILE A 133 -8.41 7.20 -9.85
N GLU A 134 -8.31 8.31 -10.56
CA GLU A 134 -7.85 8.30 -11.96
C GLU A 134 -6.44 7.74 -12.11
N GLU A 135 -5.51 8.21 -11.28
CA GLU A 135 -4.12 7.72 -11.32
C GLU A 135 -4.03 6.26 -10.89
N GLY A 136 -4.81 5.86 -9.90
CA GLY A 136 -4.87 4.46 -9.46
C GLY A 136 -5.38 3.54 -10.56
N LYS A 137 -6.43 3.93 -11.27
CA LYS A 137 -6.97 3.17 -12.41
C LYS A 137 -5.94 3.04 -13.51
N GLU A 138 -5.32 4.13 -13.89
CA GLU A 138 -4.32 4.15 -14.96
C GLU A 138 -3.12 3.28 -14.62
N THR A 139 -2.57 3.43 -13.43
CA THR A 139 -1.38 2.70 -13.01
C THR A 139 -1.63 1.20 -12.87
N ILE A 140 -2.72 0.81 -12.23
CA ILE A 140 -3.06 -0.60 -12.00
C ILE A 140 -3.48 -1.28 -13.30
N ASN A 141 -4.26 -0.61 -14.15
CA ASN A 141 -4.67 -1.16 -15.44
C ASN A 141 -3.48 -1.30 -16.41
N SER A 142 -2.53 -0.38 -16.38
CA SER A 142 -1.30 -0.49 -17.18
C SER A 142 -0.49 -1.72 -16.77
N GLY A 143 -0.40 -2.02 -15.48
CA GLY A 143 0.26 -3.22 -14.98
C GLY A 143 -0.42 -4.49 -15.48
N LYS A 144 -1.76 -4.55 -15.44
CA LYS A 144 -2.53 -5.69 -15.94
C LYS A 144 -2.37 -5.89 -17.44
N GLN A 145 -2.34 -4.81 -18.23
CA GLN A 145 -2.14 -4.88 -19.68
C GLN A 145 -0.75 -5.42 -20.02
N ALA A 146 0.26 -5.04 -19.27
CA ALA A 146 1.62 -5.55 -19.46
C ALA A 146 1.69 -7.07 -19.22
N GLU A 147 0.95 -7.58 -18.26
CA GLU A 147 0.83 -9.03 -18.01
C GLU A 147 0.16 -9.74 -19.16
N ASN A 148 -0.96 -9.20 -19.63
CA ASN A 148 -1.76 -9.81 -20.71
C ASN A 148 -1.07 -9.76 -22.06
N GLY A 149 -0.08 -8.90 -22.22
CA GLY A 149 0.71 -8.75 -23.44
C GLY A 149 1.89 -9.71 -23.59
N ARG A 150 2.03 -10.61 -22.64
CA ARG A 150 3.15 -11.58 -22.64
C ARG A 150 2.75 -12.90 -23.26
#